data_90e8a6ff2be167224c728ed1e6af0969
#
_entry.id   90e8a6ff2be167224c728ed1e6af0969
#
_cell.length_a   1.000
_cell.length_b   1.000
_cell.length_c   1.000
_cell.angle_alpha   90.00
_cell.angle_beta   90.00
_cell.angle_gamma   90.00
#
_symmetry.space_group_name_H-M   'P 1'
#
loop_
_entity.id
_entity.type
_entity.pdbx_description
1 polymer ?
#
loop_
_entity_poly.entity_id
_entity_poly.type
_entity_poly.pdbx_seq_one_letter_code
_entity_poly.pdbx_strand_id
1 'polypeptide(L)'
;MRKPSLLPIITEKTPGAAGGIQRAKQIQGGPAGILYGQSFHFVIKSPNKGTESTIQPRRLLPPLKEVSVVSRIGIVIKPNKPEALALAREMIGWLNQKNIRVYLDTAVAASIHHAPSCPQEEMSKCVDLLVVLGGDGTLLSAARHMEEEEVPILGVNLGGLGFLTEITLEELYPVLERVLEGKVETEKRMKLHAAVIRQGRTVGEYAVLNDAVISKSILARIIHLRSSVNGAYVTTYRGDGVIISTPTGSTAYSLAAGGPIVYPAMDSVLITPICPHTLTNRPLLIPDEATVEFTLETEESDVRLTLDGQVGCDLLPFDRVVIHKAQKHVSFIKSPFKDYFQILRTKLKWGER
;
A
#
# COMPACT_ATOMS: atom_id res chain seq x y z
N MET A 1 34.55 -34.20 -9.59
CA MET A 1 35.10 -32.94 -10.18
C MET A 1 34.32 -31.77 -9.56
N ARG A 2 34.96 -31.06 -8.64
CA ARG A 2 34.34 -29.87 -7.97
C ARG A 2 34.53 -28.64 -8.88
N LYS A 3 33.46 -27.92 -9.19
CA LYS A 3 33.53 -26.62 -9.89
C LYS A 3 34.13 -25.56 -8.96
N PRO A 4 35.02 -24.68 -9.44
CA PRO A 4 35.59 -23.62 -8.63
C PRO A 4 34.50 -22.51 -8.38
N SER A 5 34.38 -22.10 -7.14
CA SER A 5 33.58 -20.95 -6.72
C SER A 5 34.28 -19.66 -7.14
N LEU A 6 33.62 -18.87 -7.98
CA LEU A 6 34.06 -17.52 -8.33
C LEU A 6 33.70 -16.57 -7.18
N LEU A 7 34.72 -16.06 -6.48
CA LEU A 7 34.60 -14.92 -5.55
C LEU A 7 34.76 -13.62 -6.34
N PRO A 8 34.01 -12.58 -6.07
CA PRO A 8 34.16 -11.27 -6.73
C PRO A 8 35.42 -10.55 -6.23
N ILE A 9 36.17 -9.97 -7.17
CA ILE A 9 37.31 -9.10 -6.89
C ILE A 9 36.82 -7.67 -6.80
N ILE A 10 36.98 -7.02 -5.65
CA ILE A 10 36.66 -5.62 -5.43
C ILE A 10 37.93 -4.78 -5.59
N THR A 11 37.92 -3.80 -6.50
CA THR A 11 39.01 -2.82 -6.64
C THR A 11 38.50 -1.42 -6.24
N GLU A 12 39.21 -0.79 -5.34
CA GLU A 12 38.95 0.57 -4.91
C GLU A 12 39.68 1.58 -5.80
N LYS A 13 39.00 2.58 -6.33
CA LYS A 13 39.59 3.69 -7.07
C LYS A 13 39.39 4.99 -6.32
N THR A 14 40.46 5.51 -5.75
CA THR A 14 40.49 6.87 -5.15
C THR A 14 40.71 7.90 -6.26
N PRO A 15 40.00 9.04 -6.26
CA PRO A 15 40.25 10.11 -7.21
C PRO A 15 41.52 10.91 -6.78
N GLY A 16 42.53 10.93 -7.64
CA GLY A 16 43.64 11.85 -7.57
C GLY A 16 45.01 11.26 -7.22
N ALA A 17 45.51 10.32 -8.02
CA ALA A 17 46.96 10.11 -8.15
C ALA A 17 47.27 9.33 -9.45
N ALA A 18 48.18 9.85 -10.23
CA ALA A 18 48.66 9.23 -11.44
C ALA A 18 49.49 7.99 -11.15
N GLY A 19 49.19 6.88 -11.82
CA GLY A 19 50.07 5.75 -12.09
C GLY A 19 50.42 4.87 -10.90
N GLY A 20 49.77 3.70 -10.79
CA GLY A 20 50.28 2.62 -9.95
C GLY A 20 49.20 1.57 -9.64
N ILE A 21 49.34 0.39 -10.21
CA ILE A 21 48.49 -0.78 -9.86
C ILE A 21 48.94 -1.26 -8.48
N GLN A 22 48.15 -1.07 -7.44
CA GLN A 22 48.40 -1.70 -6.14
C GLN A 22 47.64 -3.05 -6.02
N ARG A 23 48.34 -4.02 -5.44
CA ARG A 23 47.91 -5.41 -5.26
C ARG A 23 46.65 -5.52 -4.41
N ALA A 24 45.71 -6.36 -4.84
CA ALA A 24 44.51 -6.73 -4.10
C ALA A 24 44.87 -7.38 -2.73
N LYS A 25 44.29 -6.87 -1.66
CA LYS A 25 44.30 -7.50 -0.33
C LYS A 25 43.02 -8.31 -0.14
N GLN A 26 43.19 -9.55 0.29
CA GLN A 26 42.12 -10.47 0.66
C GLN A 26 41.60 -10.06 2.05
N ILE A 27 40.31 -9.68 2.17
CA ILE A 27 39.69 -9.35 3.44
C ILE A 27 38.95 -10.58 3.95
N GLN A 28 39.42 -11.14 5.08
CA GLN A 28 38.71 -12.17 5.84
C GLN A 28 37.61 -11.49 6.68
N GLY A 29 36.42 -12.14 6.74
CA GLY A 29 35.19 -11.61 7.23
C GLY A 29 35.18 -11.09 8.68
N GLY A 30 34.56 -9.94 8.83
CA GLY A 30 34.02 -9.36 10.06
C GLY A 30 32.66 -8.73 9.74
N PRO A 31 31.77 -8.44 10.72
CA PRO A 31 30.39 -8.01 10.46
C PRO A 31 30.36 -6.67 9.73
N ALA A 32 29.54 -6.62 8.67
CA ALA A 32 29.41 -5.48 7.78
C ALA A 32 28.81 -4.27 8.50
N GLY A 33 29.63 -3.27 8.77
CA GLY A 33 29.19 -1.91 9.05
C GLY A 33 28.79 -1.24 7.73
N ILE A 34 27.57 -0.73 7.65
CA ILE A 34 27.05 -0.01 6.47
C ILE A 34 27.69 1.37 6.42
N LEU A 35 28.58 1.60 5.44
CA LEU A 35 29.11 2.92 5.11
C LEU A 35 28.17 3.63 4.13
N TYR A 36 27.54 4.69 4.60
CA TYR A 36 26.75 5.61 3.76
C TYR A 36 27.65 6.52 2.94
N GLY A 37 27.40 6.59 1.64
CA GLY A 37 27.87 7.72 0.81
C GLY A 37 28.94 7.44 -0.25
N GLN A 38 29.30 6.20 -0.58
CA GLN A 38 30.25 5.90 -1.67
C GLN A 38 29.60 5.24 -2.87
N SER A 39 29.87 5.76 -4.07
CA SER A 39 29.44 5.17 -5.36
C SER A 39 30.35 4.02 -5.73
N PHE A 40 29.85 2.80 -5.71
CA PHE A 40 30.60 1.61 -6.15
C PHE A 40 30.37 1.39 -7.65
N HIS A 41 31.46 1.25 -8.42
CA HIS A 41 31.42 0.85 -9.82
C HIS A 41 31.82 -0.62 -9.94
N PHE A 42 30.93 -1.45 -10.46
CA PHE A 42 31.24 -2.85 -10.74
C PHE A 42 31.67 -3.01 -12.20
N VAL A 43 32.85 -3.54 -12.41
CA VAL A 43 33.31 -3.92 -13.74
C VAL A 43 33.32 -5.45 -13.84
N ILE A 44 32.46 -5.98 -14.71
CA ILE A 44 32.43 -7.44 -14.99
C ILE A 44 33.20 -7.68 -16.27
N LYS A 45 34.29 -8.41 -16.19
CA LYS A 45 35.02 -8.92 -17.36
C LYS A 45 34.40 -10.22 -17.83
N SER A 46 33.87 -10.23 -19.04
CA SER A 46 33.43 -11.45 -19.69
C SER A 46 34.67 -12.27 -20.14
N PRO A 47 34.73 -13.55 -19.79
CA PRO A 47 35.91 -14.37 -20.15
C PRO A 47 36.06 -14.67 -21.64
N ASN A 48 35.07 -14.36 -22.50
CA ASN A 48 35.04 -14.78 -23.90
C ASN A 48 34.92 -13.66 -24.95
N LYS A 49 34.78 -12.40 -24.57
CA LYS A 49 34.77 -11.26 -25.52
C LYS A 49 35.36 -10.07 -24.80
N GLY A 50 36.50 -9.54 -25.24
CA GLY A 50 37.23 -8.42 -24.65
C GLY A 50 36.48 -7.09 -24.51
N THR A 51 35.17 -7.14 -24.20
CA THR A 51 34.31 -5.99 -23.97
C THR A 51 34.09 -5.82 -22.48
N GLU A 52 34.56 -4.70 -21.94
CA GLU A 52 34.23 -4.26 -20.58
C GLU A 52 32.88 -3.58 -20.61
N SER A 53 31.88 -4.10 -19.89
CA SER A 53 30.62 -3.43 -19.65
C SER A 53 30.58 -2.87 -18.22
N THR A 54 30.45 -1.57 -18.10
CA THR A 54 30.25 -0.91 -16.82
C THR A 54 28.75 -0.92 -16.51
N ILE A 55 28.35 -1.70 -15.54
CA ILE A 55 26.98 -1.64 -15.00
C ILE A 55 26.97 -0.50 -13.97
N GLN A 56 26.34 0.61 -14.31
CA GLN A 56 26.02 1.60 -13.31
C GLN A 56 24.95 0.99 -12.40
N PRO A 57 25.14 0.98 -11.06
CA PRO A 57 24.07 0.59 -10.17
C PRO A 57 22.89 1.57 -10.41
N ARG A 58 21.78 1.06 -10.94
CA ARG A 58 20.52 1.82 -10.86
C ARG A 58 20.36 2.16 -9.40
N ARG A 59 20.20 3.45 -9.08
CA ARG A 59 19.79 3.88 -7.74
C ARG A 59 18.51 3.11 -7.40
N LEU A 60 18.64 2.09 -6.57
CA LEU A 60 17.52 1.24 -6.13
C LEU A 60 16.56 1.98 -5.19
N LEU A 61 16.93 3.18 -4.74
CA LEU A 61 16.08 4.00 -3.86
C LEU A 61 16.01 5.42 -4.42
N PRO A 62 14.81 5.97 -4.59
CA PRO A 62 14.66 7.40 -4.83
C PRO A 62 15.23 8.19 -3.65
N PRO A 63 15.72 9.43 -3.86
CA PRO A 63 16.17 10.27 -2.77
C PRO A 63 15.03 10.42 -1.74
N LEU A 64 15.39 10.34 -0.46
CA LEU A 64 14.48 10.63 0.64
C LEU A 64 13.85 11.99 0.37
N LYS A 65 12.53 12.04 0.16
CA LYS A 65 11.81 13.32 0.19
C LYS A 65 11.84 13.77 1.65
N GLU A 66 12.44 14.92 1.88
CA GLU A 66 12.34 15.59 3.18
C GLU A 66 10.84 15.80 3.46
N VAL A 67 10.37 15.21 4.55
CA VAL A 67 9.02 15.49 5.06
C VAL A 67 9.04 16.94 5.51
N SER A 68 8.12 17.76 5.00
CA SER A 68 7.94 19.15 5.45
C SER A 68 7.77 19.17 6.97
N VAL A 69 8.18 20.27 7.61
CA VAL A 69 8.05 20.44 9.06
C VAL A 69 6.61 20.17 9.48
N VAL A 70 6.39 19.08 10.22
CA VAL A 70 5.07 18.71 10.74
C VAL A 70 4.73 19.62 11.91
N SER A 71 3.66 20.39 11.78
CA SER A 71 3.17 21.31 12.82
C SER A 71 1.71 21.04 13.22
N ARG A 72 0.98 20.31 12.37
CA ARG A 72 -0.43 19.97 12.53
C ARG A 72 -0.63 18.47 12.35
N ILE A 73 -1.14 17.80 13.36
CA ILE A 73 -1.37 16.34 13.34
C ILE A 73 -2.85 16.07 13.53
N GLY A 74 -3.44 15.31 12.59
CA GLY A 74 -4.77 14.73 12.73
C GLY A 74 -4.71 13.38 13.44
N ILE A 75 -5.67 13.09 14.30
CA ILE A 75 -5.82 11.78 14.92
C ILE A 75 -7.18 11.21 14.59
N VAL A 76 -7.20 10.08 13.91
CA VAL A 76 -8.38 9.26 13.67
C VAL A 76 -8.29 8.02 14.55
N ILE A 77 -9.35 7.73 15.30
CA ILE A 77 -9.39 6.58 16.19
C ILE A 77 -10.42 5.55 15.74
N LYS A 78 -10.21 4.29 16.09
CA LYS A 78 -11.22 3.25 15.91
C LYS A 78 -12.46 3.59 16.73
N PRO A 79 -13.66 3.67 16.13
CA PRO A 79 -14.90 3.91 16.86
C PRO A 79 -15.13 2.87 17.97
N ASN A 80 -15.76 3.28 19.07
CA ASN A 80 -16.19 2.42 20.17
C ASN A 80 -15.06 1.61 20.85
N LYS A 81 -13.84 2.15 20.87
CA LYS A 81 -12.68 1.57 21.56
C LYS A 81 -12.16 2.53 22.63
N PRO A 82 -12.45 2.28 23.93
CA PRO A 82 -11.98 3.13 25.04
C PRO A 82 -10.45 3.28 25.07
N GLU A 83 -9.72 2.21 24.74
CA GLU A 83 -8.25 2.22 24.71
C GLU A 83 -7.70 3.19 23.66
N ALA A 84 -8.37 3.27 22.48
CA ALA A 84 -7.99 4.22 21.43
C ALA A 84 -8.20 5.67 21.90
N LEU A 85 -9.27 5.93 22.62
CA LEU A 85 -9.58 7.25 23.17
C LEU A 85 -8.59 7.65 24.27
N ALA A 86 -8.24 6.72 25.17
CA ALA A 86 -7.27 6.95 26.22
C ALA A 86 -5.89 7.28 25.62
N LEU A 87 -5.44 6.50 24.64
CA LEU A 87 -4.19 6.75 23.93
C LEU A 87 -4.19 8.08 23.19
N ALA A 88 -5.32 8.45 22.53
CA ALA A 88 -5.45 9.73 21.87
C ALA A 88 -5.27 10.91 22.84
N ARG A 89 -5.86 10.83 24.04
CA ARG A 89 -5.69 11.85 25.11
C ARG A 89 -4.23 11.98 25.56
N GLU A 90 -3.57 10.85 25.77
CA GLU A 90 -2.15 10.81 26.14
C GLU A 90 -1.29 11.45 25.05
N MET A 91 -1.52 11.05 23.81
CA MET A 91 -0.79 11.57 22.64
C MET A 91 -1.01 13.06 22.41
N ILE A 92 -2.22 13.58 22.64
CA ILE A 92 -2.51 15.03 22.61
C ILE A 92 -1.65 15.76 23.63
N GLY A 93 -1.57 15.25 24.88
CA GLY A 93 -0.74 15.85 25.92
C GLY A 93 0.74 15.91 25.53
N TRP A 94 1.26 14.81 24.97
CA TRP A 94 2.64 14.70 24.51
C TRP A 94 2.95 15.63 23.32
N LEU A 95 2.05 15.72 22.32
CA LEU A 95 2.20 16.59 21.16
C LEU A 95 2.11 18.07 21.53
N ASN A 96 1.21 18.43 22.45
CA ASN A 96 1.09 19.82 22.94
C ASN A 96 2.38 20.30 23.63
N GLN A 97 3.09 19.44 24.37
CA GLN A 97 4.40 19.77 24.95
C GLN A 97 5.47 20.06 23.90
N LYS A 98 5.29 19.52 22.68
CA LYS A 98 6.16 19.76 21.52
C LYS A 98 5.67 20.90 20.62
N ASN A 99 4.66 21.69 21.03
CA ASN A 99 4.02 22.75 20.26
C ASN A 99 3.40 22.29 18.93
N ILE A 100 2.93 21.04 18.87
CA ILE A 100 2.22 20.48 17.72
C ILE A 100 0.72 20.66 17.92
N ARG A 101 0.06 21.24 16.92
CA ARG A 101 -1.40 21.42 16.94
C ARG A 101 -2.10 20.12 16.54
N VAL A 102 -3.00 19.65 17.40
CA VAL A 102 -3.72 18.38 17.19
C VAL A 102 -5.15 18.62 16.75
N TYR A 103 -5.57 17.92 15.71
CA TYR A 103 -6.95 17.90 15.20
C TYR A 103 -7.57 16.51 15.40
N LEU A 104 -8.81 16.48 15.86
CA LEU A 104 -9.59 15.26 15.96
C LEU A 104 -10.79 15.33 15.03
N ASP A 105 -11.29 14.15 14.63
CA ASP A 105 -12.63 14.08 14.02
C ASP A 105 -13.68 14.76 14.91
N THR A 106 -14.63 15.45 14.28
CA THR A 106 -15.60 16.29 14.99
C THR A 106 -16.37 15.52 16.06
N ALA A 107 -16.79 14.29 15.79
CA ALA A 107 -17.53 13.47 16.75
C ALA A 107 -16.64 13.06 17.95
N VAL A 108 -15.41 12.70 17.69
CA VAL A 108 -14.43 12.34 18.73
C VAL A 108 -14.08 13.56 19.57
N ALA A 109 -13.80 14.69 18.93
CA ALA A 109 -13.46 15.94 19.59
C ALA A 109 -14.57 16.40 20.56
N ALA A 110 -15.83 16.30 20.14
CA ALA A 110 -16.97 16.61 20.99
C ALA A 110 -17.04 15.71 22.21
N SER A 111 -16.74 14.42 22.09
CA SER A 111 -16.78 13.45 23.19
C SER A 111 -15.75 13.70 24.29
N ILE A 112 -14.65 14.39 23.97
CA ILE A 112 -13.57 14.68 24.93
C ILE A 112 -13.33 16.17 25.16
N HIS A 113 -14.20 17.03 24.63
CA HIS A 113 -14.11 18.50 24.73
C HIS A 113 -12.78 19.05 24.21
N HIS A 114 -12.33 18.51 23.05
CA HIS A 114 -11.09 18.93 22.40
C HIS A 114 -11.35 19.94 21.28
N ALA A 115 -10.45 20.91 21.14
CA ALA A 115 -10.39 21.84 20.01
C ALA A 115 -8.93 22.05 19.61
N PRO A 116 -8.60 22.16 18.31
CA PRO A 116 -9.53 22.20 17.19
C PRO A 116 -10.03 20.83 16.75
N SER A 117 -11.16 20.81 16.02
CA SER A 117 -11.69 19.64 15.34
C SER A 117 -11.78 19.89 13.84
N CYS A 118 -11.82 18.79 13.06
CA CYS A 118 -11.97 18.81 11.61
C CYS A 118 -12.77 17.58 11.19
N PRO A 119 -13.80 17.72 10.33
CA PRO A 119 -14.47 16.54 9.77
C PRO A 119 -13.48 15.61 9.09
N GLN A 120 -13.71 14.30 9.16
CA GLN A 120 -12.78 13.32 8.61
C GLN A 120 -12.56 13.50 7.10
N GLU A 121 -13.61 13.93 6.37
CA GLU A 121 -13.57 14.20 4.93
C GLU A 121 -12.68 15.40 4.57
N GLU A 122 -12.50 16.33 5.49
CA GLU A 122 -11.68 17.53 5.30
C GLU A 122 -10.31 17.46 6.00
N MET A 123 -10.04 16.35 6.70
CA MET A 123 -8.86 16.22 7.54
C MET A 123 -7.56 16.45 6.76
N SER A 124 -7.48 15.99 5.51
CA SER A 124 -6.31 16.19 4.65
C SER A 124 -5.96 17.66 4.41
N LYS A 125 -6.95 18.58 4.49
CA LYS A 125 -6.72 20.04 4.34
C LYS A 125 -6.26 20.70 5.64
N CYS A 126 -6.54 20.06 6.78
CA CYS A 126 -6.32 20.62 8.11
C CYS A 126 -4.93 20.31 8.67
N VAL A 127 -4.27 19.23 8.20
CA VAL A 127 -3.11 18.64 8.88
C VAL A 127 -1.94 18.36 7.94
N ASP A 128 -0.76 18.18 8.52
CA ASP A 128 0.49 17.84 7.79
C ASP A 128 0.79 16.34 7.91
N LEU A 129 0.20 15.66 8.88
CA LEU A 129 0.29 14.23 9.14
C LEU A 129 -1.03 13.71 9.70
N LEU A 130 -1.47 12.54 9.26
CA LEU A 130 -2.60 11.83 9.87
C LEU A 130 -2.10 10.62 10.65
N VAL A 131 -2.45 10.52 11.94
CA VAL A 131 -2.21 9.35 12.77
C VAL A 131 -3.51 8.58 12.94
N VAL A 132 -3.50 7.30 12.58
CA VAL A 132 -4.66 6.41 12.70
C VAL A 132 -4.40 5.41 13.82
N LEU A 133 -5.20 5.49 14.89
CA LEU A 133 -5.16 4.58 16.03
C LEU A 133 -6.23 3.50 15.88
N GLY A 134 -5.85 2.34 15.34
CA GLY A 134 -6.80 1.27 15.05
C GLY A 134 -6.16 0.08 14.38
N GLY A 135 -6.90 -0.61 13.52
CA GLY A 135 -6.40 -1.64 12.62
C GLY A 135 -6.54 -1.22 11.18
N ASP A 136 -6.22 -2.15 10.25
CA ASP A 136 -6.27 -1.89 8.80
C ASP A 136 -7.61 -1.32 8.34
N GLY A 137 -8.76 -1.81 8.89
CA GLY A 137 -10.08 -1.28 8.54
C GLY A 137 -10.28 0.21 8.93
N THR A 138 -9.74 0.66 10.05
CA THR A 138 -9.79 2.08 10.45
C THR A 138 -8.93 2.93 9.52
N LEU A 139 -7.77 2.39 9.14
CA LEU A 139 -6.85 3.05 8.22
C LEU A 139 -7.45 3.15 6.81
N LEU A 140 -8.10 2.10 6.31
CA LEU A 140 -8.82 2.13 5.01
C LEU A 140 -9.90 3.20 4.99
N SER A 141 -10.68 3.31 6.08
CA SER A 141 -11.69 4.37 6.21
C SER A 141 -11.06 5.76 6.14
N ALA A 142 -9.99 6.00 6.89
CA ALA A 142 -9.28 7.27 6.87
C ALA A 142 -8.66 7.58 5.49
N ALA A 143 -7.99 6.60 4.88
CA ALA A 143 -7.31 6.75 3.58
C ALA A 143 -8.28 7.09 2.43
N ARG A 144 -9.55 6.68 2.53
CA ARG A 144 -10.57 6.99 1.52
C ARG A 144 -10.81 8.49 1.40
N HIS A 145 -10.77 9.21 2.50
CA HIS A 145 -11.00 10.66 2.56
C HIS A 145 -9.72 11.49 2.30
N MET A 146 -8.57 10.84 2.09
CA MET A 146 -7.31 11.51 1.76
C MET A 146 -7.19 11.70 0.23
N GLU A 147 -8.12 12.46 -0.37
CA GLU A 147 -8.19 12.57 -1.82
C GLU A 147 -7.47 13.80 -2.40
N GLU A 148 -7.40 14.91 -1.67
CA GLU A 148 -6.93 16.17 -2.23
C GLU A 148 -5.46 16.49 -1.95
N GLU A 149 -4.89 15.95 -0.86
CA GLU A 149 -3.55 16.31 -0.42
C GLU A 149 -2.69 15.06 -0.13
N GLU A 150 -1.40 15.14 -0.42
CA GLU A 150 -0.41 14.08 -0.15
C GLU A 150 -0.02 14.05 1.35
N VAL A 151 -0.98 14.15 2.25
CA VAL A 151 -0.71 14.06 3.68
C VAL A 151 -0.34 12.61 4.04
N PRO A 152 0.85 12.35 4.60
CA PRO A 152 1.22 11.00 4.96
C PRO A 152 0.38 10.47 6.12
N ILE A 153 0.14 9.15 6.12
CA ILE A 153 -0.60 8.47 7.18
C ILE A 153 0.36 7.60 7.99
N LEU A 154 0.32 7.73 9.32
CA LEU A 154 0.94 6.83 10.28
C LEU A 154 -0.10 5.88 10.86
N GLY A 155 -0.05 4.61 10.47
CA GLY A 155 -0.98 3.58 10.97
C GLY A 155 -0.45 2.89 12.22
N VAL A 156 -1.11 3.08 13.36
CA VAL A 156 -0.76 2.48 14.66
C VAL A 156 -1.77 1.40 15.02
N ASN A 157 -1.30 0.19 15.22
CA ASN A 157 -2.14 -0.95 15.53
C ASN A 157 -2.41 -1.05 17.03
N LEU A 158 -3.69 -1.14 17.40
CA LEU A 158 -4.13 -1.31 18.79
C LEU A 158 -4.34 -2.78 19.21
N GLY A 159 -4.01 -3.72 18.33
CA GLY A 159 -4.16 -5.15 18.55
C GLY A 159 -2.99 -5.92 17.94
N GLY A 160 -3.30 -6.95 17.14
CA GLY A 160 -2.25 -7.69 16.41
C GLY A 160 -1.79 -6.95 15.17
N LEU A 161 -0.51 -7.04 14.80
CA LEU A 161 0.11 -6.40 13.63
C LEU A 161 -0.79 -6.45 12.38
N GLY A 162 -0.98 -5.32 11.69
CA GLY A 162 -1.70 -5.23 10.41
C GLY A 162 -0.77 -5.30 9.20
N PHE A 163 -1.33 -5.35 7.99
CA PHE A 163 -0.58 -5.16 6.75
C PHE A 163 -0.36 -3.69 6.40
N LEU A 164 -1.25 -2.82 6.89
CA LEU A 164 -1.21 -1.37 6.69
C LEU A 164 -0.84 -0.63 7.99
N THR A 165 -1.30 -1.14 9.13
CA THR A 165 -0.97 -0.62 10.45
C THR A 165 0.26 -1.34 10.99
N GLU A 166 1.45 -0.87 10.57
CA GLU A 166 2.74 -1.53 10.81
C GLU A 166 3.35 -1.17 12.18
N ILE A 167 2.94 -0.04 12.78
CA ILE A 167 3.50 0.48 14.01
C ILE A 167 2.75 -0.10 15.21
N THR A 168 3.49 -0.65 16.18
CA THR A 168 2.92 -1.09 17.45
C THR A 168 2.81 0.07 18.44
N LEU A 169 2.14 -0.17 19.59
CA LEU A 169 2.00 0.86 20.64
C LEU A 169 3.37 1.27 21.20
N GLU A 170 4.27 0.30 21.38
CA GLU A 170 5.62 0.54 21.90
C GLU A 170 6.48 1.37 20.93
N GLU A 171 6.18 1.27 19.63
CA GLU A 171 6.90 1.97 18.57
C GLU A 171 6.34 3.38 18.29
N LEU A 172 5.15 3.71 18.80
CA LEU A 172 4.42 4.95 18.47
C LEU A 172 5.27 6.20 18.72
N TYR A 173 5.70 6.42 19.94
CA TYR A 173 6.46 7.63 20.30
C TYR A 173 7.84 7.69 19.65
N PRO A 174 8.64 6.61 19.62
CA PRO A 174 9.88 6.58 18.85
C PRO A 174 9.72 6.94 17.36
N VAL A 175 8.61 6.50 16.73
CA VAL A 175 8.33 6.86 15.32
C VAL A 175 7.88 8.31 15.20
N LEU A 176 7.00 8.80 16.09
CA LEU A 176 6.57 10.19 16.09
C LEU A 176 7.75 11.16 16.28
N GLU A 177 8.72 10.85 17.13
CA GLU A 177 9.93 11.65 17.28
C GLU A 177 10.70 11.74 15.97
N ARG A 178 10.89 10.61 15.28
CA ARG A 178 11.53 10.60 13.96
C ARG A 178 10.75 11.39 12.90
N VAL A 179 9.41 11.33 12.95
CA VAL A 179 8.54 12.13 12.05
C VAL A 179 8.78 13.61 12.28
N LEU A 180 8.76 14.06 13.54
CA LEU A 180 8.98 15.49 13.90
C LEU A 180 10.39 15.96 13.53
N GLU A 181 11.36 15.06 13.49
CA GLU A 181 12.73 15.33 13.05
C GLU A 181 12.90 15.23 11.51
N GLY A 182 11.85 14.88 10.75
CA GLY A 182 11.93 14.65 9.32
C GLY A 182 12.71 13.38 8.90
N LYS A 183 12.95 12.45 9.84
CA LYS A 183 13.80 11.26 9.66
C LYS A 183 12.97 9.99 9.42
N VAL A 184 11.99 10.07 8.54
CA VAL A 184 11.12 8.94 8.17
C VAL A 184 11.05 8.75 6.67
N GLU A 185 10.80 7.51 6.27
CA GLU A 185 10.51 7.16 4.88
C GLU A 185 9.00 7.06 4.68
N THR A 186 8.53 7.54 3.53
CA THR A 186 7.15 7.35 3.09
C THR A 186 7.11 6.36 1.93
N GLU A 187 6.05 5.56 1.88
CA GLU A 187 5.75 4.68 0.76
C GLU A 187 4.42 5.09 0.13
N LYS A 188 4.44 5.28 -1.19
CA LYS A 188 3.24 5.58 -1.96
C LYS A 188 2.49 4.31 -2.28
N ARG A 189 1.18 4.33 -2.08
CA ARG A 189 0.26 3.25 -2.44
C ARG A 189 -0.74 3.76 -3.45
N MET A 190 -0.86 3.06 -4.58
CA MET A 190 -1.87 3.37 -5.58
C MET A 190 -3.28 3.16 -5.05
N LYS A 191 -4.22 3.94 -5.55
CA LYS A 191 -5.66 3.72 -5.40
C LYS A 191 -6.26 3.38 -6.76
N LEU A 192 -7.40 2.68 -6.74
CA LEU A 192 -8.28 2.56 -7.90
C LEU A 192 -9.41 3.57 -7.79
N HIS A 193 -9.88 4.03 -8.93
CA HIS A 193 -11.13 4.75 -9.09
C HIS A 193 -12.14 3.78 -9.71
N ALA A 194 -13.30 3.62 -9.08
CA ALA A 194 -14.40 2.78 -9.55
C ALA A 194 -15.63 3.63 -9.80
N ALA A 195 -16.17 3.58 -11.00
CA ALA A 195 -17.40 4.27 -11.40
C ALA A 195 -18.48 3.27 -11.81
N VAL A 196 -19.71 3.49 -11.33
CA VAL A 196 -20.88 2.72 -11.75
C VAL A 196 -21.67 3.54 -12.77
N ILE A 197 -21.86 2.95 -13.95
CA ILE A 197 -22.56 3.58 -15.08
C ILE A 197 -23.86 2.82 -15.33
N ARG A 198 -24.97 3.51 -15.18
CA ARG A 198 -26.33 3.03 -15.41
C ARG A 198 -27.00 3.84 -16.52
N GLN A 199 -27.44 3.18 -17.58
CA GLN A 199 -28.09 3.84 -18.72
C GLN A 199 -27.28 5.04 -19.27
N GLY A 200 -25.96 4.89 -19.35
CA GLY A 200 -25.03 5.92 -19.84
C GLY A 200 -24.74 7.09 -18.90
N ARG A 201 -25.23 7.04 -17.63
CA ARG A 201 -24.99 8.05 -16.61
C ARG A 201 -24.18 7.45 -15.47
N THR A 202 -23.22 8.19 -14.94
CA THR A 202 -22.51 7.82 -13.70
C THR A 202 -23.45 7.99 -12.52
N VAL A 203 -23.67 6.90 -11.77
CA VAL A 203 -24.56 6.88 -10.58
C VAL A 203 -23.78 6.72 -9.28
N GLY A 204 -22.48 6.46 -9.34
CA GLY A 204 -21.59 6.39 -8.18
C GLY A 204 -20.12 6.41 -8.63
N GLU A 205 -19.28 7.07 -7.83
CA GLU A 205 -17.84 7.13 -8.01
C GLU A 205 -17.15 6.93 -6.67
N TYR A 206 -16.07 6.16 -6.66
CA TYR A 206 -15.44 5.73 -5.42
C TYR A 206 -13.93 5.60 -5.57
N ALA A 207 -13.21 6.00 -4.53
CA ALA A 207 -11.80 5.69 -4.37
C ALA A 207 -11.61 4.40 -3.57
N VAL A 208 -10.66 3.56 -3.96
CA VAL A 208 -10.42 2.22 -3.41
C VAL A 208 -8.94 2.04 -3.14
N LEU A 209 -8.58 1.63 -1.94
CA LEU A 209 -7.19 1.35 -1.58
C LEU A 209 -6.85 -0.14 -1.69
N ASN A 210 -7.74 -1.03 -1.25
CA ASN A 210 -7.56 -2.48 -1.37
C ASN A 210 -8.21 -3.04 -2.63
N ASP A 211 -9.55 -3.06 -2.65
CA ASP A 211 -10.29 -3.79 -3.67
C ASP A 211 -11.71 -3.25 -3.93
N ALA A 212 -12.16 -3.42 -5.17
CA ALA A 212 -13.54 -3.31 -5.60
C ALA A 212 -14.06 -4.73 -5.89
N VAL A 213 -15.12 -5.13 -5.21
CA VAL A 213 -15.68 -6.48 -5.28
C VAL A 213 -17.08 -6.41 -5.87
N ILE A 214 -17.30 -7.07 -7.01
CA ILE A 214 -18.62 -7.31 -7.57
C ILE A 214 -19.02 -8.70 -7.16
N SER A 215 -20.03 -8.84 -6.32
CA SER A 215 -20.48 -10.16 -5.84
C SER A 215 -21.99 -10.25 -5.72
N LYS A 216 -22.49 -11.47 -5.87
CA LYS A 216 -23.89 -11.78 -5.59
C LYS A 216 -24.17 -11.74 -4.09
N SER A 217 -25.41 -11.52 -3.70
CA SER A 217 -25.89 -11.77 -2.33
C SER A 217 -25.98 -13.29 -2.04
N ILE A 218 -26.18 -13.63 -0.76
CA ILE A 218 -26.15 -15.02 -0.29
C ILE A 218 -27.17 -15.93 -1.01
N LEU A 219 -28.34 -15.41 -1.35
CA LEU A 219 -29.43 -16.19 -1.97
C LEU A 219 -29.50 -16.08 -3.49
N ALA A 220 -28.65 -15.23 -4.11
CA ALA A 220 -28.69 -15.01 -5.54
C ALA A 220 -28.09 -16.19 -6.32
N ARG A 221 -28.58 -16.40 -7.54
CA ARG A 221 -28.03 -17.36 -8.50
C ARG A 221 -26.63 -16.91 -8.96
N ILE A 222 -25.94 -17.79 -9.66
CA ILE A 222 -24.65 -17.46 -10.32
C ILE A 222 -24.81 -16.23 -11.19
N ILE A 223 -23.87 -15.29 -11.06
CA ILE A 223 -23.85 -14.08 -11.85
C ILE A 223 -22.96 -14.22 -13.08
N HIS A 224 -23.30 -13.49 -14.13
CA HIS A 224 -22.53 -13.37 -15.35
C HIS A 224 -21.99 -11.95 -15.47
N LEU A 225 -20.66 -11.83 -15.42
CA LEU A 225 -19.95 -10.56 -15.49
C LEU A 225 -19.07 -10.58 -16.75
N ARG A 226 -19.52 -9.89 -17.80
CA ARG A 226 -18.71 -9.67 -18.98
C ARG A 226 -17.61 -8.70 -18.66
N SER A 227 -16.36 -9.07 -18.95
CA SER A 227 -15.20 -8.24 -18.66
C SER A 227 -14.47 -7.81 -19.92
N SER A 228 -13.95 -6.60 -19.91
CA SER A 228 -13.02 -6.09 -20.91
C SER A 228 -11.87 -5.30 -20.24
N VAL A 229 -10.73 -5.27 -20.91
CA VAL A 229 -9.54 -4.49 -20.54
C VAL A 229 -9.16 -3.61 -21.73
N ASN A 230 -9.12 -2.30 -21.55
CA ASN A 230 -8.88 -1.33 -22.60
C ASN A 230 -9.82 -1.53 -23.83
N GLY A 231 -11.07 -1.89 -23.57
CA GLY A 231 -12.07 -2.19 -24.59
C GLY A 231 -11.97 -3.57 -25.24
N ALA A 232 -10.88 -4.32 -25.01
CA ALA A 232 -10.75 -5.68 -25.52
C ALA A 232 -11.49 -6.66 -24.60
N TYR A 233 -12.39 -7.48 -25.14
CA TYR A 233 -13.08 -8.54 -24.41
C TYR A 233 -12.09 -9.55 -23.82
N VAL A 234 -12.20 -9.85 -22.53
CA VAL A 234 -11.37 -10.84 -21.85
C VAL A 234 -12.13 -12.15 -21.67
N THR A 235 -13.22 -12.12 -20.90
CA THR A 235 -14.08 -13.28 -20.64
C THR A 235 -15.40 -12.84 -20.02
N THR A 236 -16.39 -13.74 -19.99
CA THR A 236 -17.56 -13.58 -19.14
C THR A 236 -17.38 -14.50 -17.92
N TYR A 237 -17.10 -13.91 -16.76
CA TYR A 237 -17.01 -14.66 -15.50
C TYR A 237 -18.38 -15.15 -15.10
N ARG A 238 -18.47 -16.45 -14.80
CA ARG A 238 -19.65 -17.13 -14.23
C ARG A 238 -19.26 -17.64 -12.86
N GLY A 239 -19.85 -17.11 -11.80
CA GLY A 239 -19.47 -17.48 -10.43
C GLY A 239 -20.17 -16.62 -9.39
N ASP A 240 -19.59 -16.55 -8.20
CA ASP A 240 -20.12 -15.74 -7.11
C ASP A 240 -19.72 -14.26 -7.23
N GLY A 241 -18.68 -13.95 -8.01
CA GLY A 241 -18.23 -12.59 -8.23
C GLY A 241 -16.81 -12.47 -8.78
N VAL A 242 -16.28 -11.24 -8.71
CA VAL A 242 -14.92 -10.91 -9.10
C VAL A 242 -14.39 -9.81 -8.18
N ILE A 243 -13.10 -9.87 -7.87
CA ILE A 243 -12.35 -8.90 -7.08
C ILE A 243 -11.38 -8.18 -8.01
N ILE A 244 -11.40 -6.87 -8.01
CA ILE A 244 -10.43 -6.02 -8.70
C ILE A 244 -9.61 -5.33 -7.60
N SER A 245 -8.33 -5.68 -7.49
CA SER A 245 -7.49 -5.32 -6.36
C SER A 245 -6.26 -4.55 -6.78
N THR A 246 -5.84 -3.61 -5.92
CA THR A 246 -4.50 -3.03 -5.95
C THR A 246 -3.46 -4.05 -5.45
N PRO A 247 -2.16 -3.79 -5.62
CA PRO A 247 -1.11 -4.57 -4.95
C PRO A 247 -1.26 -4.56 -3.41
N THR A 248 -1.69 -3.44 -2.84
CA THR A 248 -1.98 -3.33 -1.40
C THR A 248 -3.07 -4.31 -0.99
N GLY A 249 -4.18 -4.36 -1.73
CA GLY A 249 -5.31 -5.27 -1.47
C GLY A 249 -5.04 -6.73 -1.82
N SER A 250 -3.90 -7.05 -2.48
CA SER A 250 -3.56 -8.44 -2.81
C SER A 250 -3.45 -9.35 -1.57
N THR A 251 -3.19 -8.78 -0.40
CA THR A 251 -3.14 -9.49 0.89
C THR A 251 -4.48 -9.49 1.65
N ALA A 252 -5.53 -8.87 1.07
CA ALA A 252 -6.89 -8.80 1.63
C ALA A 252 -7.80 -9.89 1.03
N TYR A 253 -8.98 -9.53 0.53
CA TYR A 253 -9.95 -10.50 0.04
C TYR A 253 -9.45 -11.26 -1.20
N SER A 254 -8.66 -10.62 -2.05
CA SER A 254 -8.04 -11.27 -3.21
C SER A 254 -7.21 -12.50 -2.80
N LEU A 255 -6.45 -12.43 -1.70
CA LEU A 255 -5.66 -13.57 -1.19
C LEU A 255 -6.58 -14.74 -0.79
N ALA A 256 -7.67 -14.46 -0.06
CA ALA A 256 -8.64 -15.46 0.35
C ALA A 256 -9.35 -16.12 -0.84
N ALA A 257 -9.52 -15.41 -1.96
CA ALA A 257 -10.07 -15.93 -3.21
C ALA A 257 -9.03 -16.64 -4.11
N GLY A 258 -7.81 -16.84 -3.62
CA GLY A 258 -6.72 -17.53 -4.34
C GLY A 258 -5.89 -16.65 -5.26
N GLY A 259 -5.95 -15.32 -5.11
CA GLY A 259 -5.07 -14.38 -5.79
C GLY A 259 -3.63 -14.45 -5.26
N PRO A 260 -2.62 -14.09 -6.07
CA PRO A 260 -1.24 -14.02 -5.62
C PRO A 260 -1.00 -12.81 -4.71
N ILE A 261 0.01 -12.93 -3.86
CA ILE A 261 0.55 -11.77 -3.14
C ILE A 261 1.35 -10.94 -4.14
N VAL A 262 1.02 -9.67 -4.25
CA VAL A 262 1.72 -8.69 -5.10
C VAL A 262 2.47 -7.72 -4.21
N TYR A 263 3.75 -7.46 -4.53
CA TYR A 263 4.54 -6.50 -3.76
C TYR A 263 3.91 -5.09 -3.87
N PRO A 264 3.70 -4.37 -2.75
CA PRO A 264 2.86 -3.15 -2.74
C PRO A 264 3.30 -2.02 -3.66
N ALA A 265 4.60 -1.95 -3.99
CA ALA A 265 5.15 -0.94 -4.89
C ALA A 265 5.13 -1.35 -6.39
N MET A 266 4.47 -2.45 -6.75
CA MET A 266 4.30 -2.83 -8.16
C MET A 266 3.17 -2.03 -8.80
N ASP A 267 3.42 -1.57 -10.02
CA ASP A 267 2.42 -0.87 -10.85
C ASP A 267 1.54 -1.90 -11.58
N SER A 268 0.48 -2.38 -10.91
CA SER A 268 -0.39 -3.43 -11.45
C SER A 268 -1.77 -3.44 -10.81
N VAL A 269 -2.74 -4.02 -11.53
CA VAL A 269 -4.10 -4.33 -11.06
C VAL A 269 -4.33 -5.83 -11.14
N LEU A 270 -4.91 -6.39 -10.10
CA LEU A 270 -5.19 -7.81 -9.98
C LEU A 270 -6.69 -8.07 -10.14
N ILE A 271 -7.07 -8.99 -11.01
CA ILE A 271 -8.45 -9.45 -11.21
C ILE A 271 -8.54 -10.88 -10.70
N THR A 272 -9.30 -11.12 -9.64
CA THR A 272 -9.44 -12.43 -8.99
C THR A 272 -10.90 -12.87 -9.01
N PRO A 273 -11.27 -13.95 -9.72
CA PRO A 273 -12.63 -14.48 -9.70
C PRO A 273 -12.98 -15.12 -8.36
N ILE A 274 -14.25 -15.00 -7.92
CA ILE A 274 -14.77 -15.63 -6.71
C ILE A 274 -15.59 -16.85 -7.11
N CYS A 275 -15.17 -18.04 -6.66
CA CYS A 275 -15.85 -19.32 -6.92
C CYS A 275 -16.31 -19.48 -8.38
N PRO A 276 -15.41 -19.33 -9.39
CA PRO A 276 -15.81 -19.44 -10.78
C PRO A 276 -16.24 -20.86 -11.12
N HIS A 277 -17.31 -20.99 -11.88
CA HIS A 277 -17.80 -22.30 -12.37
C HIS A 277 -16.96 -22.88 -13.51
N THR A 278 -15.98 -22.14 -14.00
CA THR A 278 -15.06 -22.57 -15.06
C THR A 278 -13.72 -22.92 -14.46
N LEU A 279 -13.27 -24.14 -14.62
CA LEU A 279 -11.98 -24.63 -14.07
C LEU A 279 -10.75 -23.94 -14.65
N THR A 280 -10.89 -23.23 -15.76
CA THR A 280 -9.80 -22.53 -16.48
C THR A 280 -9.59 -21.09 -16.01
N ASN A 281 -10.57 -20.49 -15.31
CA ASN A 281 -10.40 -19.13 -14.80
C ASN A 281 -9.31 -19.07 -13.73
N ARG A 282 -8.41 -18.10 -13.88
CA ARG A 282 -7.30 -17.85 -12.95
C ARG A 282 -7.25 -16.35 -12.65
N PRO A 283 -6.69 -15.96 -11.51
CA PRO A 283 -6.34 -14.57 -11.27
C PRO A 283 -5.46 -14.04 -12.38
N LEU A 284 -5.74 -12.79 -12.82
CA LEU A 284 -5.04 -12.11 -13.89
C LEU A 284 -4.40 -10.83 -13.34
N LEU A 285 -3.12 -10.65 -13.60
CA LEU A 285 -2.38 -9.43 -13.31
C LEU A 285 -2.22 -8.62 -14.59
N ILE A 286 -2.57 -7.34 -14.55
CA ILE A 286 -2.50 -6.42 -15.68
C ILE A 286 -1.76 -5.14 -15.27
N PRO A 287 -1.22 -4.35 -16.22
CA PRO A 287 -0.64 -3.04 -15.93
C PRO A 287 -1.65 -2.09 -15.27
N ASP A 288 -1.17 -1.21 -14.41
CA ASP A 288 -2.02 -0.27 -13.65
C ASP A 288 -2.66 0.83 -14.49
N GLU A 289 -2.07 1.12 -15.67
CA GLU A 289 -2.65 2.07 -16.62
C GLU A 289 -3.89 1.51 -17.36
N ALA A 290 -4.16 0.21 -17.20
CA ALA A 290 -5.30 -0.42 -17.85
C ALA A 290 -6.63 0.03 -17.25
N THR A 291 -7.62 0.26 -18.11
CA THR A 291 -9.01 0.43 -17.70
C THR A 291 -9.73 -0.91 -17.81
N VAL A 292 -10.32 -1.32 -16.71
CA VAL A 292 -11.11 -2.56 -16.61
C VAL A 292 -12.59 -2.22 -16.57
N GLU A 293 -13.39 -2.92 -17.34
CA GLU A 293 -14.83 -2.76 -17.33
C GLU A 293 -15.53 -4.09 -17.12
N PHE A 294 -16.54 -4.09 -16.23
CA PHE A 294 -17.44 -5.21 -16.01
C PHE A 294 -18.87 -4.80 -16.29
N THR A 295 -19.57 -5.59 -17.10
CA THR A 295 -21.00 -5.41 -17.36
C THR A 295 -21.75 -6.60 -16.70
N LEU A 296 -22.75 -6.27 -15.89
CA LEU A 296 -23.62 -7.27 -15.28
C LEU A 296 -24.65 -7.75 -16.34
N GLU A 297 -24.47 -8.98 -16.84
CA GLU A 297 -25.36 -9.57 -17.85
C GLU A 297 -26.54 -10.38 -17.26
N THR A 298 -26.58 -10.57 -15.94
CA THR A 298 -27.64 -11.33 -15.27
C THR A 298 -28.85 -10.45 -15.00
N GLU A 299 -30.03 -10.89 -15.44
CA GLU A 299 -31.29 -10.12 -15.33
C GLU A 299 -31.93 -10.22 -13.94
N GLU A 300 -31.81 -11.38 -13.28
CA GLU A 300 -32.40 -11.65 -11.96
C GLU A 300 -31.29 -11.85 -10.93
N SER A 301 -30.68 -10.79 -10.42
CA SER A 301 -29.64 -10.96 -9.42
C SER A 301 -29.62 -9.80 -8.43
N ASP A 302 -29.44 -10.17 -7.20
CA ASP A 302 -29.09 -9.29 -6.11
C ASP A 302 -27.56 -9.21 -6.09
N VAL A 303 -27.00 -8.22 -6.83
CA VAL A 303 -25.54 -8.02 -7.01
C VAL A 303 -25.14 -6.70 -6.40
N ARG A 304 -24.06 -6.73 -5.68
CA ARG A 304 -23.51 -5.56 -5.02
C ARG A 304 -22.09 -5.29 -5.43
N LEU A 305 -21.75 -4.03 -5.65
CA LEU A 305 -20.38 -3.51 -5.67
C LEU A 305 -20.01 -3.13 -4.23
N THR A 306 -18.97 -3.74 -3.68
CA THR A 306 -18.41 -3.42 -2.36
C THR A 306 -16.98 -2.91 -2.54
N LEU A 307 -16.60 -1.87 -1.80
CA LEU A 307 -15.33 -1.15 -1.94
C LEU A 307 -14.61 -1.13 -0.59
N ASP A 308 -13.40 -1.67 -0.56
CA ASP A 308 -12.60 -1.87 0.66
C ASP A 308 -13.38 -2.59 1.79
N GLY A 309 -14.39 -3.39 1.45
CA GLY A 309 -15.26 -4.07 2.41
C GLY A 309 -16.14 -3.17 3.28
N GLN A 310 -16.26 -1.86 2.97
CA GLN A 310 -16.88 -0.88 3.90
C GLN A 310 -18.04 -0.09 3.30
N VAL A 311 -17.97 0.24 2.03
CA VAL A 311 -19.00 0.99 1.32
C VAL A 311 -19.37 0.28 0.03
N GLY A 312 -20.49 0.66 -0.58
CA GLY A 312 -20.86 0.08 -1.85
C GLY A 312 -22.27 0.46 -2.27
N CYS A 313 -22.69 -0.08 -3.41
CA CYS A 313 -24.00 0.14 -3.98
C CYS A 313 -24.51 -1.14 -4.67
N ASP A 314 -25.83 -1.23 -4.80
CA ASP A 314 -26.47 -2.31 -5.51
C ASP A 314 -26.38 -2.08 -7.03
N LEU A 315 -26.01 -3.11 -7.77
CA LEU A 315 -25.94 -3.09 -9.21
C LEU A 315 -27.25 -3.64 -9.81
N LEU A 316 -27.73 -2.95 -10.83
CA LEU A 316 -28.86 -3.41 -11.65
C LEU A 316 -28.36 -4.13 -12.90
N PRO A 317 -29.20 -4.96 -13.53
CA PRO A 317 -28.87 -5.58 -14.82
C PRO A 317 -28.38 -4.53 -15.84
N PHE A 318 -27.32 -4.89 -16.56
CA PHE A 318 -26.62 -4.05 -17.54
C PHE A 318 -25.89 -2.82 -16.99
N ASP A 319 -25.81 -2.65 -15.67
CA ASP A 319 -24.87 -1.68 -15.09
C ASP A 319 -23.44 -2.06 -15.50
N ARG A 320 -22.65 -1.02 -15.74
CA ARG A 320 -21.23 -1.15 -16.03
C ARG A 320 -20.42 -0.59 -14.87
N VAL A 321 -19.46 -1.38 -14.41
CA VAL A 321 -18.48 -0.93 -13.42
C VAL A 321 -17.16 -0.70 -14.14
N VAL A 322 -16.71 0.55 -14.21
CA VAL A 322 -15.46 0.97 -14.86
C VAL A 322 -14.43 1.26 -13.78
N ILE A 323 -13.27 0.60 -13.86
CA ILE A 323 -12.23 0.70 -12.87
C ILE A 323 -10.91 1.04 -13.55
N HIS A 324 -10.21 2.02 -13.04
CA HIS A 324 -8.89 2.42 -13.49
C HIS A 324 -8.06 2.95 -12.30
N LYS A 325 -6.76 3.15 -12.52
CA LYS A 325 -5.89 3.79 -11.53
C LYS A 325 -6.37 5.20 -11.21
N ALA A 326 -6.48 5.53 -9.94
CA ALA A 326 -6.78 6.89 -9.51
C ALA A 326 -5.56 7.80 -9.75
N GLN A 327 -5.81 9.07 -10.02
CA GLN A 327 -4.73 10.05 -10.25
C GLN A 327 -3.88 10.28 -9.01
N LYS A 328 -4.50 10.21 -7.83
CA LYS A 328 -3.85 10.44 -6.54
C LYS A 328 -3.57 9.11 -5.82
N HIS A 329 -2.46 9.09 -5.11
CA HIS A 329 -2.04 7.97 -4.26
C HIS A 329 -2.19 8.34 -2.79
N VAL A 330 -2.03 7.35 -1.92
CA VAL A 330 -1.89 7.55 -0.47
C VAL A 330 -0.43 7.32 -0.09
N SER A 331 0.10 8.16 0.79
CA SER A 331 1.44 8.03 1.34
C SER A 331 1.37 7.48 2.77
N PHE A 332 2.08 6.39 3.05
CA PHE A 332 2.20 5.83 4.40
C PHE A 332 3.59 6.07 4.96
N ILE A 333 3.67 6.39 6.25
CA ILE A 333 4.93 6.35 7.00
C ILE A 333 5.31 4.88 7.18
N LYS A 334 6.50 4.51 6.71
CA LYS A 334 7.03 3.16 6.88
C LYS A 334 7.55 2.94 8.30
N SER A 335 7.39 1.72 8.79
CA SER A 335 8.07 1.32 10.02
C SER A 335 9.59 1.36 9.83
N PRO A 336 10.34 2.06 10.70
CA PRO A 336 11.79 1.98 10.69
C PRO A 336 12.33 0.69 11.32
N PHE A 337 11.45 -0.16 11.85
CA PHE A 337 11.81 -1.36 12.61
C PHE A 337 11.50 -2.67 11.89
N LYS A 338 10.64 -2.61 10.84
CA LYS A 338 10.16 -3.80 10.12
C LYS A 338 10.16 -3.56 8.63
N ASP A 339 10.53 -4.58 7.87
CA ASP A 339 10.34 -4.63 6.42
C ASP A 339 9.04 -5.36 6.04
N TYR A 340 8.61 -5.19 4.80
CA TYR A 340 7.40 -5.83 4.26
C TYR A 340 7.41 -7.36 4.40
N PHE A 341 8.55 -8.01 4.20
CA PHE A 341 8.65 -9.47 4.29
C PHE A 341 8.58 -9.97 5.73
N GLN A 342 9.04 -9.16 6.70
CA GLN A 342 8.83 -9.47 8.12
C GLN A 342 7.35 -9.41 8.47
N ILE A 343 6.62 -8.40 7.96
CA ILE A 343 5.17 -8.28 8.15
C ILE A 343 4.46 -9.49 7.53
N LEU A 344 4.80 -9.87 6.29
CA LEU A 344 4.25 -11.04 5.63
C LEU A 344 4.48 -12.33 6.44
N ARG A 345 5.71 -12.60 6.89
CA ARG A 345 6.02 -13.79 7.69
C ARG A 345 5.20 -13.83 8.97
N THR A 346 5.11 -12.71 9.69
CA THR A 346 4.36 -12.63 10.94
C THR A 346 2.86 -12.85 10.71
N LYS A 347 2.29 -12.20 9.68
CA LYS A 347 0.85 -12.27 9.42
C LYS A 347 0.41 -13.61 8.85
N LEU A 348 1.21 -14.22 7.99
CA LEU A 348 0.91 -15.47 7.31
C LEU A 348 1.54 -16.69 8.01
N LYS A 349 2.24 -16.47 9.13
CA LYS A 349 2.91 -17.51 9.93
C LYS A 349 3.88 -18.35 9.08
N TRP A 350 4.56 -17.71 8.13
CA TRP A 350 5.52 -18.39 7.29
C TRP A 350 6.77 -18.76 8.08
N GLY A 351 7.11 -20.05 8.09
CA GLY A 351 8.25 -20.57 8.81
C GLY A 351 8.00 -20.90 10.29
N GLU A 352 6.79 -20.68 10.81
CA GLU A 352 6.38 -21.25 12.10
C GLU A 352 6.11 -22.77 11.89
N ARG A 353 6.84 -23.59 12.68
CA ARG A 353 6.64 -25.06 12.72
C ARG A 353 5.78 -25.44 13.91
#